data_544cabd1496481b1aed7579e71a74603
#
_entry.id   544cabd1496481b1aed7579e71a74603
#
_cell.length_a   1.000
_cell.length_b   1.000
_cell.length_c   1.000
_cell.angle_alpha   90.00
_cell.angle_beta   90.00
_cell.angle_gamma   90.00
#
_symmetry.space_group_name_H-M   'P 1'
#
loop_
_entity.id
_entity.type
_entity.pdbx_description
1 polymer ?
#
loop_
_entity_poly.entity_id
_entity_poly.type
_entity_poly.pdbx_seq_one_letter_code
_entity_poly.pdbx_strand_id
1 'polypeptide(L)'
;MEFKVIESAKDPLFNEALKLYDDKLDIGLDEDSKIFKRSLENNKTENDYAFIVGIENQTVVSLATAHYEATTNSAFLIYLIAKESPNHDERMSLTLEAIEKQLNLLSQEVHNRDINFIMLEVPKEPSTANIDDKLRNALEHRRQFLFENQFEKQDDI
;
A
#
# COMPACT_ATOMS: atom_id res chain seq x y z
N MET A 1 -3.97 -5.45 16.45
CA MET A 1 -2.96 -4.80 15.59
C MET A 1 -3.09 -3.29 15.70
N GLU A 2 -1.99 -2.62 15.91
CA GLU A 2 -1.92 -1.16 16.02
C GLU A 2 -1.36 -0.58 14.71
N PHE A 3 -1.82 0.62 14.34
CA PHE A 3 -1.33 1.30 13.14
C PHE A 3 -0.69 2.64 13.50
N LYS A 4 0.41 2.97 12.82
CA LYS A 4 1.08 4.25 12.97
C LYS A 4 1.37 4.88 11.62
N VAL A 5 1.22 6.21 11.56
CA VAL A 5 1.59 6.99 10.39
C VAL A 5 3.08 7.31 10.45
N ILE A 6 3.78 7.09 9.34
CA ILE A 6 5.19 7.44 9.21
C ILE A 6 5.29 8.77 8.46
N GLU A 7 5.87 9.76 9.11
CA GLU A 7 6.01 11.10 8.54
C GLU A 7 7.44 11.45 8.16
N SER A 8 8.42 10.65 8.60
CA SER A 8 9.83 10.93 8.38
C SER A 8 10.63 9.65 8.20
N ALA A 9 11.63 9.70 7.33
CA ALA A 9 12.60 8.61 7.18
C ALA A 9 13.46 8.42 8.43
N LYS A 10 13.41 9.33 9.37
CA LYS A 10 14.14 9.23 10.66
C LYS A 10 13.38 8.41 11.70
N ASP A 11 12.10 8.11 11.44
CA ASP A 11 11.31 7.25 12.32
C ASP A 11 11.92 5.84 12.33
N PRO A 12 12.20 5.24 13.50
CA PRO A 12 12.74 3.87 13.57
C PRO A 12 11.88 2.84 12.84
N LEU A 13 10.57 3.04 12.78
CA LEU A 13 9.64 2.13 12.10
C LEU A 13 9.80 2.17 10.58
N PHE A 14 10.35 3.26 10.03
CA PHE A 14 10.62 3.37 8.60
C PHE A 14 11.57 2.27 8.13
N ASN A 15 12.67 2.04 8.86
CA ASN A 15 13.63 1.01 8.51
C ASN A 15 13.04 -0.40 8.60
N GLU A 16 12.19 -0.66 9.59
CA GLU A 16 11.50 -1.95 9.69
C GLU A 16 10.53 -2.16 8.52
N ALA A 17 9.84 -1.10 8.11
CA ALA A 17 8.93 -1.16 6.95
C ALA A 17 9.71 -1.46 5.66
N LEU A 18 10.89 -0.87 5.48
CA LEU A 18 11.73 -1.15 4.32
C LEU A 18 12.20 -2.60 4.28
N LYS A 19 12.49 -3.19 5.42
CA LYS A 19 12.86 -4.62 5.47
C LYS A 19 11.71 -5.50 5.00
N LEU A 20 10.49 -5.18 5.40
CA LEU A 20 9.31 -5.91 4.94
C LEU A 20 9.13 -5.76 3.43
N TYR A 21 9.33 -4.57 2.90
CA TYR A 21 9.27 -4.31 1.46
C TYR A 21 10.32 -5.13 0.71
N ASP A 22 11.57 -5.12 1.18
CA ASP A 22 12.67 -5.83 0.54
C ASP A 22 12.42 -7.35 0.51
N ASP A 23 11.79 -7.90 1.55
CA ASP A 23 11.43 -9.31 1.61
C ASP A 23 10.36 -9.70 0.58
N LYS A 24 9.66 -8.72 0.00
CA LYS A 24 8.58 -8.94 -0.97
C LYS A 24 8.96 -8.58 -2.41
N LEU A 25 10.22 -8.24 -2.67
CA LEU A 25 10.67 -7.88 -4.03
C LEU A 25 10.43 -8.98 -5.06
N ASP A 26 10.43 -10.23 -4.65
CA ASP A 26 10.23 -11.38 -5.54
C ASP A 26 8.80 -11.50 -6.09
N ILE A 27 7.86 -10.68 -5.65
CA ILE A 27 6.48 -10.69 -6.17
C ILE A 27 6.22 -9.58 -7.19
N GLY A 28 7.27 -9.01 -7.79
CA GLY A 28 7.16 -8.04 -8.89
C GLY A 28 7.05 -6.59 -8.47
N LEU A 29 7.42 -6.26 -7.25
CA LEU A 29 7.51 -4.88 -6.78
C LEU A 29 8.94 -4.40 -7.01
N ASP A 30 9.20 -3.82 -8.17
CA ASP A 30 10.56 -3.53 -8.63
C ASP A 30 11.09 -2.15 -8.23
N GLU A 31 10.39 -1.39 -7.43
CA GLU A 31 10.86 -0.08 -7.06
C GLU A 31 11.93 -0.13 -5.96
N ASP A 32 12.95 0.70 -6.13
CA ASP A 32 14.00 0.87 -5.13
C ASP A 32 13.42 1.45 -3.84
N SER A 33 13.80 0.90 -2.70
CA SER A 33 13.36 1.40 -1.40
C SER A 33 13.71 2.87 -1.16
N LYS A 34 14.67 3.43 -1.88
CA LYS A 34 15.00 4.86 -1.85
C LYS A 34 13.85 5.76 -2.27
N ILE A 35 12.91 5.23 -3.06
CA ILE A 35 11.73 5.98 -3.50
C ILE A 35 10.85 6.35 -2.32
N PHE A 36 10.70 5.47 -1.33
CA PHE A 36 9.94 5.77 -0.12
C PHE A 36 10.52 6.96 0.63
N LYS A 37 11.83 6.97 0.80
CA LYS A 37 12.52 8.08 1.46
C LYS A 37 12.33 9.38 0.70
N ARG A 38 12.49 9.32 -0.61
CA ARG A 38 12.34 10.49 -1.48
C ARG A 38 10.91 11.03 -1.45
N SER A 39 9.91 10.15 -1.43
CA SER A 39 8.51 10.53 -1.35
C SER A 39 8.19 11.22 -0.03
N LEU A 40 8.74 10.74 1.08
CA LEU A 40 8.55 11.37 2.38
C LEU A 40 9.25 12.74 2.48
N GLU A 41 10.45 12.86 1.90
CA GLU A 41 11.24 14.09 1.97
C GLU A 41 10.78 15.17 1.01
N ASN A 42 10.17 14.80 -0.12
CA ASN A 42 9.78 15.72 -1.18
C ASN A 42 8.27 16.02 -1.22
N ASN A 43 7.55 15.74 -0.14
CA ASN A 43 6.16 16.16 -0.02
C ASN A 43 6.09 17.69 -0.07
N LYS A 44 5.47 18.21 -1.12
CA LYS A 44 5.32 19.66 -1.31
C LYS A 44 4.21 20.26 -0.45
N THR A 45 3.25 19.41 -0.08
CA THR A 45 2.23 19.74 0.91
C THR A 45 2.23 18.62 1.94
N GLU A 46 1.79 18.90 3.15
CA GLU A 46 1.80 17.93 4.25
C GLU A 46 0.92 16.69 3.96
N ASN A 47 0.14 16.72 2.90
CA ASN A 47 -0.94 15.77 2.69
C ASN A 47 -0.89 15.01 1.36
N ASP A 48 0.25 15.06 0.65
CA ASP A 48 0.35 14.41 -0.67
C ASP A 48 0.66 12.92 -0.61
N TYR A 49 1.23 12.46 0.48
CA TYR A 49 1.74 11.09 0.58
C TYR A 49 1.44 10.52 1.96
N ALA A 50 0.78 9.36 1.96
CA ALA A 50 0.45 8.66 3.18
C ALA A 50 1.29 7.38 3.29
N PHE A 51 1.87 7.14 4.44
CA PHE A 51 2.65 5.94 4.73
C PHE A 51 2.24 5.46 6.12
N ILE A 52 1.66 4.26 6.20
CA ILE A 52 1.28 3.66 7.48
C ILE A 52 1.93 2.30 7.65
N VAL A 53 2.13 1.91 8.89
CA VAL A 53 2.60 0.56 9.24
C VAL A 53 1.65 -0.07 10.24
N GLY A 54 1.46 -1.38 10.11
CA GLY A 54 0.74 -2.19 11.10
C GLY A 54 1.74 -2.87 12.03
N ILE A 55 1.43 -2.88 13.32
CA ILE A 55 2.32 -3.36 14.36
C ILE A 55 1.64 -4.41 15.19
N GLU A 56 2.29 -5.55 15.38
CA GLU A 56 1.88 -6.60 16.32
C GLU A 56 3.09 -6.97 17.18
N ASN A 57 2.88 -7.04 18.49
CA ASN A 57 3.96 -7.39 19.44
C ASN A 57 5.23 -6.57 19.20
N GLN A 58 5.06 -5.25 19.02
CA GLN A 58 6.16 -4.28 18.81
C GLN A 58 6.96 -4.52 17.51
N THR A 59 6.42 -5.29 16.59
CA THR A 59 7.06 -5.60 15.31
C THR A 59 6.18 -5.12 14.15
N VAL A 60 6.80 -4.50 13.13
CA VAL A 60 6.09 -4.12 11.91
C VAL A 60 5.75 -5.38 11.13
N VAL A 61 4.46 -5.60 10.89
CA VAL A 61 3.95 -6.78 10.16
C VAL A 61 3.24 -6.42 8.87
N SER A 62 2.98 -5.14 8.62
CA SER A 62 2.38 -4.68 7.37
C SER A 62 2.73 -3.24 7.09
N LEU A 63 2.52 -2.83 5.84
CA LEU A 63 2.65 -1.43 5.44
C LEU A 63 1.69 -1.12 4.31
N ALA A 64 1.32 0.15 4.20
CA ALA A 64 0.61 0.66 3.04
C ALA A 64 1.08 2.07 2.74
N THR A 65 1.24 2.37 1.46
CA THR A 65 1.60 3.71 1.01
C THR A 65 0.65 4.15 -0.09
N ALA A 66 0.30 5.43 -0.09
CA ALA A 66 -0.62 5.98 -1.08
C ALA A 66 -0.25 7.43 -1.38
N HIS A 67 -0.53 7.83 -2.62
CA HIS A 67 -0.46 9.22 -3.04
C HIS A 67 -1.87 9.79 -3.04
N TYR A 68 -2.07 10.92 -2.38
CA TYR A 68 -3.36 11.61 -2.33
C TYR A 68 -3.36 12.76 -3.34
N GLU A 69 -4.39 12.80 -4.18
CA GLU A 69 -4.58 13.84 -5.19
C GLU A 69 -5.77 14.71 -4.79
N ALA A 70 -5.46 15.92 -4.32
CA ALA A 70 -6.47 16.85 -3.81
C ALA A 70 -7.43 17.34 -4.92
N THR A 71 -6.94 17.50 -6.14
CA THR A 71 -7.73 18.01 -7.26
C THR A 71 -8.94 17.12 -7.58
N THR A 72 -8.73 15.81 -7.58
CA THR A 72 -9.78 14.84 -7.88
C THR A 72 -10.39 14.23 -6.61
N ASN A 73 -9.85 14.58 -5.44
CA ASN A 73 -10.20 13.98 -4.16
C ASN A 73 -10.16 12.45 -4.22
N SER A 74 -9.06 11.93 -4.72
CA SER A 74 -8.84 10.50 -4.89
C SER A 74 -7.44 10.13 -4.43
N ALA A 75 -7.16 8.84 -4.39
CA ALA A 75 -5.83 8.35 -4.03
C ALA A 75 -5.40 7.21 -4.93
N PHE A 76 -4.09 7.10 -5.08
CA PHE A 76 -3.46 5.96 -5.74
C PHE A 76 -2.72 5.15 -4.66
N LEU A 77 -3.19 3.93 -4.43
CA LEU A 77 -2.55 3.01 -3.48
C LEU A 77 -1.31 2.43 -4.17
N ILE A 78 -0.13 2.71 -3.64
CA ILE A 78 1.13 2.32 -4.26
C ILE A 78 1.54 0.94 -3.77
N TYR A 79 1.59 0.75 -2.46
CA TYR A 79 1.94 -0.54 -1.86
C TYR A 79 0.96 -0.92 -0.77
N LEU A 80 0.65 -2.21 -0.72
CA LEU A 80 -0.10 -2.84 0.35
C LEU A 80 0.56 -4.20 0.59
N ILE A 81 1.28 -4.33 1.68
CA ILE A 81 2.13 -5.48 1.95
C ILE A 81 1.91 -5.96 3.39
N ALA A 82 1.82 -7.27 3.57
CA ALA A 82 1.79 -7.87 4.90
C ALA A 82 2.77 -9.03 4.95
N LYS A 83 3.31 -9.25 6.15
CA LYS A 83 4.22 -10.35 6.42
C LYS A 83 3.48 -11.69 6.26
N GLU A 84 4.15 -12.68 5.66
CA GLU A 84 3.58 -14.00 5.49
C GLU A 84 3.24 -14.64 6.84
N SER A 85 2.01 -15.16 6.95
CA SER A 85 1.52 -15.82 8.14
C SER A 85 0.17 -16.44 7.82
N PRO A 86 -0.36 -17.34 8.67
CA PRO A 86 -1.70 -17.89 8.47
C PRO A 86 -2.80 -16.82 8.42
N ASN A 87 -2.59 -15.66 9.04
CA ASN A 87 -3.54 -14.55 9.02
C ASN A 87 -3.12 -13.41 8.09
N HIS A 88 -2.37 -13.72 7.04
CA HIS A 88 -1.89 -12.74 6.07
C HIS A 88 -3.01 -11.89 5.47
N ASP A 89 -4.09 -12.52 5.01
CA ASP A 89 -5.19 -11.79 4.37
C ASP A 89 -5.95 -10.90 5.35
N GLU A 90 -6.08 -11.33 6.59
CA GLU A 90 -6.66 -10.48 7.64
C GLU A 90 -5.80 -9.25 7.90
N ARG A 91 -4.48 -9.43 7.97
CA ARG A 91 -3.55 -8.30 8.10
C ARG A 91 -3.64 -7.33 6.93
N MET A 92 -3.76 -7.88 5.71
CA MET A 92 -3.94 -7.08 4.50
C MET A 92 -5.23 -6.25 4.55
N SER A 93 -6.34 -6.87 4.94
CA SER A 93 -7.63 -6.19 5.04
C SER A 93 -7.62 -5.09 6.09
N LEU A 94 -7.05 -5.34 7.26
CA LEU A 94 -6.94 -4.35 8.31
C LEU A 94 -6.05 -3.17 7.90
N THR A 95 -4.97 -3.47 7.19
CA THR A 95 -4.05 -2.44 6.69
C THR A 95 -4.70 -1.59 5.61
N LEU A 96 -5.48 -2.21 4.72
CA LEU A 96 -6.26 -1.49 3.72
C LEU A 96 -7.28 -0.54 4.37
N GLU A 97 -8.00 -1.01 5.38
CA GLU A 97 -8.93 -0.16 6.14
C GLU A 97 -8.20 1.01 6.80
N ALA A 98 -7.01 0.77 7.34
CA ALA A 98 -6.23 1.80 8.01
C ALA A 98 -5.74 2.88 7.05
N ILE A 99 -5.25 2.50 5.86
CA ILE A 99 -4.83 3.50 4.87
C ILE A 99 -6.04 4.27 4.32
N GLU A 100 -7.16 3.60 4.09
CA GLU A 100 -8.39 4.25 3.67
C GLU A 100 -8.84 5.30 4.69
N LYS A 101 -8.80 4.94 5.97
CA LYS A 101 -9.15 5.86 7.06
C LYS A 101 -8.22 7.08 7.08
N GLN A 102 -6.92 6.87 6.90
CA GLN A 102 -5.96 7.97 6.82
C GLN A 102 -6.23 8.88 5.63
N LEU A 103 -6.54 8.30 4.47
CA LEU A 103 -6.87 9.06 3.27
C LEU A 103 -8.17 9.85 3.44
N ASN A 104 -9.15 9.29 4.13
CA ASN A 104 -10.39 10.01 4.45
C ASN A 104 -10.14 11.18 5.39
N LEU A 105 -9.22 11.06 6.33
CA LEU A 105 -8.82 12.20 7.17
C LEU A 105 -8.23 13.34 6.34
N LEU A 106 -7.37 13.01 5.37
CA LEU A 106 -6.81 14.01 4.46
C LEU A 106 -7.91 14.66 3.61
N SER A 107 -8.83 13.86 3.10
CA SER A 107 -9.95 14.34 2.30
C SER A 107 -10.87 15.27 3.10
N GLN A 108 -11.14 14.93 4.36
CA GLN A 108 -11.94 15.77 5.24
C GLN A 108 -11.28 17.13 5.48
N GLU A 109 -9.96 17.18 5.61
CA GLU A 109 -9.24 18.43 5.77
C GLU A 109 -9.33 19.33 4.54
N VAL A 110 -9.27 18.76 3.35
CA VAL A 110 -9.22 19.50 2.09
C VAL A 110 -10.62 19.79 1.54
N HIS A 111 -11.51 18.83 1.57
CA HIS A 111 -12.83 18.90 0.90
C HIS A 111 -14.02 18.78 1.84
N ASN A 112 -13.78 18.55 3.13
CA ASN A 112 -14.83 18.36 4.14
C ASN A 112 -15.79 17.21 3.78
N ARG A 113 -15.26 16.16 3.17
CA ARG A 113 -15.98 14.93 2.80
C ARG A 113 -14.99 13.79 2.63
N ASP A 114 -15.49 12.56 2.53
CA ASP A 114 -14.64 11.41 2.30
C ASP A 114 -14.09 11.37 0.86
N ILE A 115 -13.01 10.63 0.69
CA ILE A 115 -12.35 10.43 -0.59
C ILE A 115 -13.32 9.79 -1.61
N ASN A 116 -13.22 10.23 -2.87
CA ASN A 116 -14.11 9.73 -3.92
C ASN A 116 -13.82 8.27 -4.27
N PHE A 117 -12.56 7.91 -4.43
CA PHE A 117 -12.15 6.54 -4.74
C PHE A 117 -10.66 6.34 -4.50
N ILE A 118 -10.27 5.08 -4.40
CA ILE A 118 -8.88 4.65 -4.31
C ILE A 118 -8.60 3.76 -5.52
N MET A 119 -7.53 4.08 -6.26
CA MET A 119 -7.07 3.28 -7.39
C MET A 119 -5.79 2.55 -7.01
N LEU A 120 -5.55 1.44 -7.66
CA LEU A 120 -4.24 0.80 -7.61
C LEU A 120 -3.96 0.10 -8.93
N GLU A 121 -2.68 -0.05 -9.24
CA GLU A 121 -2.24 -0.77 -10.40
C GLU A 121 -1.98 -2.23 -10.03
N VAL A 122 -2.55 -3.16 -10.80
CA VAL A 122 -2.30 -4.59 -10.66
C VAL A 122 -1.46 -5.00 -11.86
N PRO A 123 -0.26 -5.59 -11.66
CA PRO A 123 0.55 -6.03 -12.79
C PRO A 123 -0.23 -6.99 -13.68
N LYS A 124 -0.14 -6.78 -15.00
CA LYS A 124 -0.73 -7.72 -15.94
C LYS A 124 0.02 -9.04 -15.85
N GLU A 125 -0.74 -10.13 -15.96
CA GLU A 125 -0.14 -11.44 -16.06
C GLU A 125 0.72 -11.48 -17.33
N PRO A 126 2.05 -11.72 -17.24
CA PRO A 126 2.88 -11.78 -18.44
C PRO A 126 2.40 -12.94 -19.31
N SER A 127 2.24 -12.69 -20.59
CA SER A 127 1.76 -13.67 -21.57
C SER A 127 2.83 -14.68 -21.97
N THR A 128 4.02 -14.61 -21.41
CA THR A 128 5.13 -15.49 -21.74
C THR A 128 5.23 -16.67 -20.79
N ALA A 129 5.60 -17.83 -21.33
CA ALA A 129 5.65 -19.10 -20.60
C ALA A 129 6.73 -19.17 -19.50
N ASN A 130 7.46 -18.07 -19.27
CA ASN A 130 8.62 -18.05 -18.36
C ASN A 130 8.32 -17.52 -16.97
N ILE A 131 7.05 -17.45 -16.57
CA ILE A 131 6.72 -17.06 -15.21
C ILE A 131 6.81 -18.28 -14.30
N ASP A 132 7.53 -18.11 -13.20
CA ASP A 132 7.52 -19.04 -12.09
C ASP A 132 6.07 -19.22 -11.60
N ASP A 133 5.65 -20.46 -11.37
CA ASP A 133 4.33 -20.78 -10.83
C ASP A 133 4.08 -20.09 -9.50
N LYS A 134 5.09 -19.90 -8.69
CA LYS A 134 5.01 -19.21 -7.42
C LYS A 134 4.59 -17.75 -7.63
N LEU A 135 5.17 -17.07 -8.61
CA LEU A 135 4.81 -15.69 -8.93
C LEU A 135 3.38 -15.60 -9.48
N ARG A 136 3.01 -16.53 -10.37
CA ARG A 136 1.65 -16.58 -10.92
C ARG A 136 0.61 -16.75 -9.81
N ASN A 137 0.84 -17.67 -8.89
CA ASN A 137 -0.07 -17.93 -7.77
C ASN A 137 -0.16 -16.71 -6.85
N ALA A 138 0.94 -16.03 -6.60
CA ALA A 138 0.95 -14.80 -5.78
C ALA A 138 0.13 -13.69 -6.43
N LEU A 139 0.24 -13.49 -7.74
CA LEU A 139 -0.52 -12.48 -8.47
C LEU A 139 -2.02 -12.80 -8.49
N GLU A 140 -2.38 -14.07 -8.70
CA GLU A 140 -3.79 -14.50 -8.66
C GLU A 140 -4.39 -14.32 -7.27
N HIS A 141 -3.66 -14.68 -6.23
CA HIS A 141 -4.11 -14.49 -4.85
C HIS A 141 -4.34 -13.02 -4.54
N ARG A 142 -3.45 -12.14 -5.00
CA ARG A 142 -3.58 -10.70 -4.83
C ARG A 142 -4.83 -10.17 -5.54
N ARG A 143 -5.09 -10.59 -6.77
CA ARG A 143 -6.29 -10.18 -7.49
C ARG A 143 -7.57 -10.62 -6.78
N GLN A 144 -7.61 -11.86 -6.33
CA GLN A 144 -8.75 -12.37 -5.58
C GLN A 144 -8.98 -11.58 -4.29
N PHE A 145 -7.91 -11.29 -3.55
CA PHE A 145 -7.97 -10.47 -2.35
C PHE A 145 -8.59 -9.10 -2.65
N LEU A 146 -8.16 -8.45 -3.74
CA LEU A 146 -8.66 -7.13 -4.11
C LEU A 146 -10.15 -7.16 -4.45
N PHE A 147 -10.60 -8.17 -5.21
CA PHE A 147 -12.03 -8.31 -5.52
C PHE A 147 -12.86 -8.57 -4.27
N GLU A 148 -12.37 -9.36 -3.34
CA GLU A 148 -13.04 -9.62 -2.06
C GLU A 148 -13.13 -8.36 -1.19
N ASN A 149 -12.23 -7.40 -1.39
CA ASN A 149 -12.22 -6.12 -0.68
C ASN A 149 -12.82 -4.98 -1.52
N GLN A 150 -13.73 -5.29 -2.43
CA GLN A 150 -14.58 -4.35 -3.18
C GLN A 150 -13.85 -3.53 -4.26
N PHE A 151 -12.67 -3.94 -4.67
CA PHE A 151 -12.02 -3.33 -5.83
C PHE A 151 -12.62 -3.89 -7.12
N GLU A 152 -12.77 -3.02 -8.11
CA GLU A 152 -13.25 -3.37 -9.44
C GLU A 152 -12.15 -3.13 -10.47
N LYS A 153 -12.08 -4.02 -11.47
CA LYS A 153 -11.14 -3.86 -12.56
C LYS A 153 -11.62 -2.77 -13.52
N GLN A 154 -10.71 -1.86 -13.88
CA GLN A 154 -10.95 -0.82 -14.88
C GLN A 154 -10.07 -1.11 -16.09
N ASP A 155 -10.69 -1.33 -17.27
CA ASP A 155 -9.97 -1.76 -18.46
C ASP A 155 -9.38 -0.63 -19.29
N ASP A 156 -9.81 0.61 -19.09
CA ASP A 156 -9.51 1.74 -19.96
C ASP A 156 -8.71 2.86 -19.28
N ILE A 157 -7.74 2.48 -18.50
CA ILE A 157 -6.88 3.49 -17.86
C ILE A 157 -5.52 3.50 -18.51
#